data_3a03e9e30bbc501d5f8cbb95de8737b2
#
_entry.id   3a03e9e30bbc501d5f8cbb95de8737b2
#
_cell.length_a   1.000
_cell.length_b   1.000
_cell.length_c   1.000
_cell.angle_alpha   90.00
_cell.angle_beta   90.00
_cell.angle_gamma   90.00
#
_symmetry.space_group_name_H-M   'P 1'
#
loop_
_entity.id
_entity.type
_entity.pdbx_description
1 polymer ?
#
loop_
_entity_poly.entity_id
_entity_poly.type
_entity_poly.pdbx_seq_one_letter_code
_entity_poly.pdbx_strand_id
1 'polypeptide(L)'
;MQMKRIYFIRHAEAQSGNGSDFERALSRVGELCAIKLGENLRSLGLMPDLIITSSAIRALHTAQLIANALGATKRVASLRELYDASLWDLAKFVRGLDEKRFFGCGVNVEKYNAVGLSSEKHRDANAENSAFKSAKIPASIGENNAISCNNVEISSTDVMQNFNAASAECIFIVGHNPAIGGICSLLGEKEVDKFPPCSICGLEFDVHKFSDITDHSGKMVMLQRP
;
A
#
# COMPACT_ATOMS: atom_id res chain seq x y z
N MET A 1 -0.22 24.55 -14.59
CA MET A 1 -1.35 23.64 -14.43
C MET A 1 -1.05 22.75 -13.24
N GLN A 2 -1.92 22.69 -12.28
CA GLN A 2 -1.73 21.83 -11.11
C GLN A 2 -2.40 20.49 -11.41
N MET A 3 -1.61 19.43 -11.48
CA MET A 3 -2.08 18.09 -11.82
C MET A 3 -2.31 17.31 -10.53
N LYS A 4 -3.42 16.57 -10.44
CA LYS A 4 -3.65 15.62 -9.34
C LYS A 4 -3.27 14.23 -9.81
N ARG A 5 -2.50 13.48 -9.01
CA ARG A 5 -2.11 12.10 -9.28
C ARG A 5 -2.57 11.20 -8.14
N ILE A 6 -3.22 10.11 -8.48
CA ILE A 6 -3.65 9.11 -7.51
C ILE A 6 -3.11 7.76 -7.95
N TYR A 7 -2.44 7.07 -7.03
CA TYR A 7 -1.95 5.72 -7.21
C TYR A 7 -2.78 4.77 -6.36
N PHE A 8 -3.57 3.94 -7.01
CA PHE A 8 -4.37 2.90 -6.37
C PHE A 8 -3.53 1.63 -6.26
N ILE A 9 -3.43 1.09 -5.06
CA ILE A 9 -2.59 -0.06 -4.74
C ILE A 9 -3.46 -1.12 -4.05
N ARG A 10 -3.49 -2.33 -4.59
CA ARG A 10 -4.08 -3.45 -3.87
C ARG A 10 -3.09 -3.94 -2.82
N HIS A 11 -3.56 -4.22 -1.60
CA HIS A 11 -2.73 -4.83 -0.56
C HIS A 11 -1.95 -6.04 -1.11
N ALA A 12 -0.76 -6.30 -0.59
CA ALA A 12 0.06 -7.44 -0.97
C ALA A 12 -0.56 -8.76 -0.48
N GLU A 13 0.01 -9.89 -0.90
CA GLU A 13 -0.51 -11.20 -0.55
C GLU A 13 -0.60 -11.39 0.96
N ALA A 14 -1.76 -11.84 1.43
CA ALA A 14 -2.02 -12.13 2.83
C ALA A 14 -2.02 -13.64 3.10
N GLN A 15 -1.64 -14.00 4.32
CA GLN A 15 -1.68 -15.38 4.79
C GLN A 15 -3.12 -15.93 4.76
N SER A 16 -3.24 -17.21 4.46
CA SER A 16 -4.48 -17.96 4.73
C SER A 16 -4.51 -18.31 6.22
N GLY A 17 -5.60 -18.04 6.91
CA GLY A 17 -5.68 -18.30 8.35
C GLY A 17 -7.10 -18.43 8.83
N ASN A 18 -7.29 -19.01 10.03
CA ASN A 18 -8.58 -19.27 10.66
C ASN A 18 -9.10 -18.08 11.51
N GLY A 19 -8.44 -16.91 11.44
CA GLY A 19 -8.82 -15.71 12.17
C GLY A 19 -9.78 -14.81 11.42
N SER A 20 -10.06 -13.65 12.01
CA SER A 20 -10.83 -12.59 11.37
C SER A 20 -10.14 -12.14 10.06
N ASP A 21 -10.90 -11.96 8.98
CA ASP A 21 -10.34 -11.45 7.71
C ASP A 21 -9.63 -10.09 7.89
N PHE A 22 -10.14 -9.28 8.80
CA PHE A 22 -9.54 -7.97 9.13
C PHE A 22 -8.11 -8.10 9.68
N GLU A 23 -7.83 -9.15 10.48
CA GLU A 23 -6.56 -9.37 11.17
C GLU A 23 -5.54 -10.18 10.36
N ARG A 24 -5.89 -10.62 9.15
CA ARG A 24 -4.96 -11.38 8.31
C ARG A 24 -3.71 -10.58 8.00
N ALA A 25 -2.57 -11.12 8.42
CA ALA A 25 -1.25 -10.56 8.14
C ALA A 25 -0.81 -10.83 6.69
N LEU A 26 0.23 -10.13 6.24
CA LEU A 26 0.87 -10.44 4.97
C LEU A 26 1.58 -11.81 5.04
N SER A 27 1.65 -12.49 3.90
CA SER A 27 2.57 -13.60 3.71
C SER A 27 4.00 -13.05 3.54
N ARG A 28 5.01 -13.91 3.71
CA ARG A 28 6.41 -13.51 3.45
C ARG A 28 6.60 -13.02 2.02
N VAL A 29 5.92 -13.65 1.05
CA VAL A 29 5.93 -13.22 -0.36
C VAL A 29 5.30 -11.84 -0.49
N GLY A 30 4.17 -11.60 0.19
CA GLY A 30 3.50 -10.30 0.19
C GLY A 30 4.38 -9.18 0.76
N GLU A 31 5.10 -9.43 1.87
CA GLU A 31 6.04 -8.45 2.43
C GLU A 31 7.14 -8.07 1.44
N LEU A 32 7.78 -9.07 0.83
CA LEU A 32 8.85 -8.85 -0.15
C LEU A 32 8.33 -8.10 -1.39
N CYS A 33 7.13 -8.41 -1.86
CA CYS A 33 6.50 -7.70 -2.97
C CYS A 33 6.22 -6.23 -2.62
N ALA A 34 5.74 -5.95 -1.41
CA ALA A 34 5.48 -4.57 -0.98
C ALA A 34 6.77 -3.74 -0.85
N ILE A 35 7.84 -4.32 -0.29
CA ILE A 35 9.16 -3.69 -0.20
C ILE A 35 9.68 -3.37 -1.60
N LYS A 36 9.68 -4.38 -2.50
CA LYS A 36 10.16 -4.21 -3.87
C LYS A 36 9.36 -3.17 -4.65
N LEU A 37 8.02 -3.13 -4.45
CA LEU A 37 7.19 -2.08 -5.04
C LEU A 37 7.64 -0.70 -4.56
N GLY A 38 7.84 -0.51 -3.26
CA GLY A 38 8.32 0.75 -2.69
C GLY A 38 9.70 1.16 -3.24
N GLU A 39 10.64 0.22 -3.38
CA GLU A 39 11.97 0.47 -3.98
C GLU A 39 11.85 0.87 -5.45
N ASN A 40 10.98 0.22 -6.23
CA ASN A 40 10.74 0.58 -7.62
C ASN A 40 10.15 1.99 -7.74
N LEU A 41 9.15 2.33 -6.90
CA LEU A 41 8.57 3.67 -6.88
C LEU A 41 9.61 4.75 -6.52
N ARG A 42 10.49 4.44 -5.57
CA ARG A 42 11.61 5.32 -5.21
C ARG A 42 12.58 5.52 -6.39
N SER A 43 12.91 4.45 -7.11
CA SER A 43 13.81 4.54 -8.28
C SER A 43 13.23 5.38 -9.41
N LEU A 44 11.89 5.44 -9.51
CA LEU A 44 11.15 6.29 -10.45
C LEU A 44 10.98 7.74 -9.95
N GLY A 45 11.50 8.08 -8.77
CA GLY A 45 11.34 9.40 -8.18
C GLY A 45 9.91 9.70 -7.73
N LEU A 46 9.06 8.69 -7.59
CA LEU A 46 7.68 8.86 -7.14
C LEU A 46 7.63 8.99 -5.62
N MET A 47 7.22 10.16 -5.16
CA MET A 47 7.05 10.46 -3.73
C MET A 47 5.62 10.94 -3.48
N PRO A 48 4.83 10.22 -2.67
CA PRO A 48 3.48 10.66 -2.33
C PRO A 48 3.52 11.78 -1.30
N ASP A 49 2.59 12.71 -1.38
CA ASP A 49 2.32 13.69 -0.32
C ASP A 49 1.59 13.01 0.85
N LEU A 50 0.75 12.01 0.54
CA LEU A 50 -0.04 11.28 1.51
C LEU A 50 -0.25 9.83 1.03
N ILE A 51 -0.17 8.89 1.96
CA ILE A 51 -0.53 7.48 1.77
C ILE A 51 -1.76 7.21 2.63
N ILE A 52 -2.88 6.91 2.01
CA ILE A 52 -4.13 6.56 2.69
C ILE A 52 -4.32 5.05 2.57
N THR A 53 -4.63 4.38 3.66
CA THR A 53 -4.79 2.93 3.65
C THR A 53 -6.02 2.47 4.44
N SER A 54 -6.60 1.35 4.01
CA SER A 54 -7.53 0.60 4.86
C SER A 54 -6.84 0.19 6.16
N SER A 55 -7.60 0.15 7.25
CA SER A 55 -7.11 -0.26 8.57
C SER A 55 -6.97 -1.78 8.74
N ALA A 56 -7.36 -2.61 7.77
CA ALA A 56 -7.06 -4.05 7.80
C ALA A 56 -5.55 -4.28 7.80
N ILE A 57 -5.08 -5.23 8.63
CA ILE A 57 -3.65 -5.45 8.89
C ILE A 57 -2.84 -5.60 7.59
N ARG A 58 -3.32 -6.40 6.63
CA ARG A 58 -2.64 -6.59 5.34
C ARG A 58 -2.47 -5.32 4.52
N ALA A 59 -3.47 -4.43 4.53
CA ALA A 59 -3.41 -3.17 3.77
C ALA A 59 -2.50 -2.16 4.48
N LEU A 60 -2.66 -2.03 5.80
CA LEU A 60 -1.83 -1.16 6.62
C LEU A 60 -0.36 -1.56 6.54
N HIS A 61 -0.05 -2.85 6.69
CA HIS A 61 1.33 -3.34 6.61
C HIS A 61 1.92 -3.16 5.19
N THR A 62 1.12 -3.36 4.13
CA THR A 62 1.55 -3.03 2.75
C THR A 62 1.93 -1.56 2.63
N ALA A 63 1.07 -0.65 3.12
CA ALA A 63 1.33 0.79 3.08
C ALA A 63 2.59 1.19 3.85
N GLN A 64 2.81 0.59 5.02
CA GLN A 64 3.99 0.83 5.85
C GLN A 64 5.29 0.37 5.19
N LEU A 65 5.31 -0.82 4.59
CA LEU A 65 6.48 -1.34 3.88
C LEU A 65 6.84 -0.45 2.68
N ILE A 66 5.84 -0.03 1.90
CA ILE A 66 6.03 0.92 0.80
C ILE A 66 6.55 2.26 1.34
N ALA A 67 5.94 2.81 2.39
CA ALA A 67 6.33 4.07 3.00
C ALA A 67 7.76 4.03 3.55
N ASN A 68 8.17 2.92 4.18
CA ASN A 68 9.53 2.72 4.66
C ASN A 68 10.55 2.74 3.51
N ALA A 69 10.28 2.01 2.44
CA ALA A 69 11.14 1.98 1.26
C ALA A 69 11.27 3.35 0.58
N LEU A 70 10.20 4.16 0.63
CA LEU A 70 10.18 5.53 0.10
C LEU A 70 10.80 6.57 1.06
N GLY A 71 10.97 6.27 2.35
CA GLY A 71 11.31 7.26 3.38
C GLY A 71 10.13 8.19 3.73
N ALA A 72 8.90 7.74 3.53
CA ALA A 72 7.66 8.51 3.68
C ALA A 72 6.80 8.06 4.88
N THR A 73 7.38 7.48 5.91
CA THR A 73 6.68 6.84 7.04
C THR A 73 5.70 7.75 7.77
N LYS A 74 6.00 9.05 7.87
CA LYS A 74 5.14 10.04 8.53
C LYS A 74 3.90 10.44 7.72
N ARG A 75 3.77 9.92 6.49
CA ARG A 75 2.71 10.28 5.53
C ARG A 75 1.59 9.24 5.45
N VAL A 76 1.57 8.25 6.33
CA VAL A 76 0.58 7.15 6.29
C VAL A 76 -0.61 7.50 7.19
N ALA A 77 -1.81 7.48 6.62
CA ALA A 77 -3.09 7.63 7.32
C ALA A 77 -3.93 6.35 7.14
N SER A 78 -4.37 5.73 8.25
CA SER A 78 -5.19 4.52 8.24
C SER A 78 -6.64 4.83 8.53
N LEU A 79 -7.56 4.33 7.68
CA LEU A 79 -8.99 4.62 7.74
C LEU A 79 -9.81 3.32 7.75
N ARG A 80 -10.70 3.19 8.74
CA ARG A 80 -11.62 2.06 8.84
C ARG A 80 -12.63 2.03 7.70
N GLU A 81 -13.08 3.20 7.24
CA GLU A 81 -14.06 3.34 6.17
C GLU A 81 -13.59 2.73 4.82
N LEU A 82 -12.29 2.51 4.62
CA LEU A 82 -11.76 1.90 3.41
C LEU A 82 -11.71 0.36 3.46
N TYR A 83 -12.04 -0.27 4.59
CA TYR A 83 -11.96 -1.73 4.70
C TYR A 83 -13.01 -2.44 3.86
N ASP A 84 -14.28 -2.07 4.02
CA ASP A 84 -15.41 -2.66 3.32
C ASP A 84 -15.99 -1.71 2.26
N ALA A 85 -15.20 -0.73 1.81
CA ALA A 85 -15.65 0.26 0.85
C ALA A 85 -16.05 -0.40 -0.47
N SER A 86 -17.25 -0.10 -0.94
CA SER A 86 -17.65 -0.41 -2.31
C SER A 86 -16.91 0.48 -3.32
N LEU A 87 -17.03 0.16 -4.61
CA LEU A 87 -16.51 1.00 -5.68
C LEU A 87 -17.04 2.45 -5.58
N TRP A 88 -18.33 2.60 -5.29
CA TRP A 88 -18.97 3.92 -5.20
C TRP A 88 -18.56 4.71 -3.96
N ASP A 89 -18.36 4.01 -2.82
CA ASP A 89 -17.83 4.63 -1.60
C ASP A 89 -16.42 5.14 -1.84
N LEU A 90 -15.59 4.36 -2.53
CA LEU A 90 -14.23 4.76 -2.88
C LEU A 90 -14.21 5.93 -3.87
N ALA A 91 -15.10 5.95 -4.86
CA ALA A 91 -15.23 7.08 -5.78
C ALA A 91 -15.66 8.36 -5.06
N LYS A 92 -16.66 8.24 -4.17
CA LYS A 92 -17.10 9.36 -3.31
C LYS A 92 -15.99 9.84 -2.39
N PHE A 93 -15.23 8.90 -1.81
CA PHE A 93 -14.09 9.21 -0.96
C PHE A 93 -13.03 10.03 -1.72
N VAL A 94 -12.66 9.61 -2.92
CA VAL A 94 -11.67 10.30 -3.78
C VAL A 94 -12.13 11.72 -4.08
N ARG A 95 -13.38 11.89 -4.52
CA ARG A 95 -13.95 13.22 -4.85
C ARG A 95 -14.14 14.12 -3.63
N GLY A 96 -14.24 13.54 -2.43
CA GLY A 96 -14.34 14.28 -1.16
C GLY A 96 -13.00 14.60 -0.50
N LEU A 97 -11.86 14.29 -1.13
CA LEU A 97 -10.53 14.48 -0.53
C LEU A 97 -10.22 15.94 -0.20
N ASP A 98 -10.73 16.89 -0.98
CA ASP A 98 -10.49 18.32 -0.74
C ASP A 98 -10.96 18.81 0.64
N GLU A 99 -11.96 18.17 1.21
CA GLU A 99 -12.54 18.52 2.51
C GLU A 99 -11.90 17.74 3.67
N LYS A 100 -11.05 16.76 3.38
CA LYS A 100 -10.50 15.86 4.38
C LYS A 100 -9.20 16.38 4.99
N ARG A 101 -9.09 16.20 6.30
CA ARG A 101 -7.87 16.41 7.08
C ARG A 101 -7.41 15.07 7.63
N PHE A 102 -6.18 14.75 7.42
CA PHE A 102 -5.58 13.50 7.91
C PHE A 102 -4.56 13.81 8.99
N PHE A 103 -4.63 13.04 10.04
CA PHE A 103 -3.60 13.05 11.07
C PHE A 103 -2.68 11.87 10.78
N GLY A 104 -1.43 12.13 10.43
CA GLY A 104 -0.43 11.08 10.28
C GLY A 104 -0.22 10.41 11.64
N CYS A 105 -0.77 9.24 11.84
CA CYS A 105 -0.36 8.42 12.96
C CYS A 105 0.91 7.70 12.54
N GLY A 106 2.02 8.05 13.19
CA GLY A 106 3.16 7.14 13.27
C GLY A 106 2.62 5.83 13.88
N VAL A 107 2.26 4.88 13.03
CA VAL A 107 1.70 3.61 13.51
C VAL A 107 2.82 2.83 14.15
N ASN A 108 2.72 2.58 15.45
CA ASN A 108 3.64 1.76 16.20
C ASN A 108 3.57 0.32 15.67
N VAL A 109 4.57 -0.07 14.89
CA VAL A 109 4.69 -1.41 14.27
C VAL A 109 4.83 -2.51 15.32
N GLU A 110 5.27 -2.19 16.55
CA GLU A 110 5.52 -3.15 17.62
C GLU A 110 4.24 -3.89 18.08
N LYS A 111 3.07 -3.28 17.93
CA LYS A 111 1.81 -3.88 18.40
C LYS A 111 1.35 -5.05 17.54
N TYR A 112 1.86 -5.21 16.32
CA TYR A 112 1.45 -6.26 15.38
C TYR A 112 2.45 -7.41 15.26
N ASN A 113 3.70 -7.22 15.73
CA ASN A 113 4.72 -8.29 15.77
C ASN A 113 4.56 -9.23 16.96
N ALA A 114 3.69 -8.91 17.93
CA ALA A 114 3.49 -9.71 19.16
C ALA A 114 2.47 -10.86 19.01
N VAL A 115 1.79 -10.98 17.87
CA VAL A 115 0.85 -12.07 17.63
C VAL A 115 1.46 -13.03 16.61
N GLY A 116 2.23 -14.01 17.09
CA GLY A 116 2.54 -15.21 16.32
C GLY A 116 3.99 -15.50 15.97
N LEU A 117 4.91 -15.42 16.94
CA LEU A 117 6.17 -16.19 16.88
C LEU A 117 6.26 -17.11 18.11
N SER A 118 5.34 -18.06 18.19
CA SER A 118 5.59 -19.28 18.93
C SER A 118 6.34 -20.23 18.00
N SER A 119 7.57 -20.51 18.38
CA SER A 119 8.44 -21.50 17.75
C SER A 119 7.83 -22.88 17.79
N GLU A 120 7.22 -23.32 16.70
CA GLU A 120 7.00 -24.75 16.48
C GLU A 120 7.90 -25.26 15.38
N LYS A 121 8.83 -26.12 15.82
CA LYS A 121 9.63 -26.98 14.97
C LYS A 121 8.71 -27.90 14.21
N HIS A 122 8.64 -27.79 12.89
CA HIS A 122 8.17 -28.87 12.05
C HIS A 122 9.25 -29.30 11.07
N ARG A 123 9.53 -30.62 11.21
CA ARG A 123 10.39 -31.42 10.37
C ARG A 123 9.77 -31.63 8.98
N ASP A 124 10.65 -31.65 8.03
CA ASP A 124 10.63 -32.22 6.68
C ASP A 124 9.36 -32.94 6.19
N ALA A 125 8.85 -32.52 5.05
CA ALA A 125 8.31 -33.43 4.04
C ALA A 125 8.40 -32.79 2.64
N ASN A 126 9.09 -33.47 1.75
CA ASN A 126 9.25 -33.24 0.33
C ASN A 126 7.96 -32.95 -0.41
N ALA A 127 7.99 -31.98 -1.32
CA ALA A 127 7.33 -32.08 -2.62
C ALA A 127 7.91 -31.08 -3.61
N GLU A 128 8.51 -31.60 -4.63
CA GLU A 128 8.95 -30.94 -5.86
C GLU A 128 7.78 -30.18 -6.52
N ASN A 129 8.01 -28.95 -6.95
CA ASN A 129 7.49 -28.52 -8.24
C ASN A 129 8.29 -27.35 -8.81
N SER A 130 8.87 -27.67 -9.95
CA SER A 130 9.65 -26.84 -10.84
C SER A 130 8.79 -25.77 -11.51
N ALA A 131 9.14 -24.51 -11.37
CA ALA A 131 9.05 -23.45 -12.40
C ALA A 131 9.39 -22.06 -11.86
N PHE A 132 10.61 -21.86 -11.40
CA PHE A 132 11.17 -20.51 -11.31
C PHE A 132 12.68 -20.61 -11.50
N LYS A 133 13.09 -20.77 -12.76
CA LYS A 133 14.51 -20.64 -13.12
C LYS A 133 14.82 -19.19 -13.44
N SER A 134 15.86 -18.72 -12.76
CA SER A 134 16.79 -17.70 -13.22
C SER A 134 16.44 -16.23 -12.96
N ALA A 135 16.58 -15.78 -11.71
CA ALA A 135 17.16 -14.48 -11.44
C ALA A 135 18.30 -14.70 -10.44
N LYS A 136 19.54 -14.49 -10.88
CA LYS A 136 20.73 -14.56 -10.02
C LYS A 136 20.64 -13.44 -8.98
N ILE A 137 20.52 -13.82 -7.72
CA ILE A 137 20.69 -12.94 -6.57
C ILE A 137 22.18 -12.64 -6.45
N PRO A 138 22.65 -11.38 -6.35
CA PRO A 138 24.05 -11.09 -6.07
C PRO A 138 24.42 -11.64 -4.69
N ALA A 139 25.49 -12.40 -4.60
CA ALA A 139 26.03 -13.04 -3.40
C ALA A 139 26.77 -12.03 -2.49
N SER A 140 26.09 -10.96 -2.02
CA SER A 140 26.68 -9.98 -1.10
C SER A 140 25.72 -9.49 -0.01
N ILE A 141 24.75 -10.32 0.36
CA ILE A 141 24.00 -10.08 1.61
C ILE A 141 24.53 -11.13 2.59
N GLY A 142 25.43 -10.68 3.48
CA GLY A 142 26.00 -11.50 4.54
C GLY A 142 24.89 -12.08 5.42
N GLU A 143 25.09 -13.32 5.87
CA GLU A 143 24.17 -14.19 6.62
C GLU A 143 23.74 -13.67 8.01
N ASN A 144 23.91 -12.39 8.34
CA ASN A 144 23.64 -11.82 9.67
C ASN A 144 22.79 -10.54 9.66
N ASN A 145 21.99 -10.27 8.62
CA ASN A 145 20.95 -9.25 8.70
C ASN A 145 19.56 -9.89 8.72
N ALA A 146 19.22 -10.53 9.85
CA ALA A 146 17.87 -10.42 10.34
C ALA A 146 17.62 -8.92 10.45
N ILE A 147 16.83 -8.34 9.55
CA ILE A 147 16.31 -6.98 9.69
C ILE A 147 15.41 -7.06 10.90
N SER A 148 16.02 -6.83 12.06
CA SER A 148 15.33 -6.57 13.30
C SER A 148 14.58 -5.26 13.07
N CYS A 149 13.27 -5.34 12.92
CA CYS A 149 12.38 -4.18 12.97
C CYS A 149 12.32 -3.60 14.40
N ASN A 150 13.22 -4.00 15.26
CA ASN A 150 13.39 -3.53 16.62
C ASN A 150 14.28 -2.29 16.58
N ASN A 151 13.75 -1.18 17.04
CA ASN A 151 14.34 0.13 17.29
C ASN A 151 14.05 1.20 16.23
N VAL A 152 12.76 1.49 16.01
CA VAL A 152 12.37 2.87 15.84
C VAL A 152 11.80 3.32 17.19
N GLU A 153 12.64 3.86 18.06
CA GLU A 153 12.19 4.64 19.20
C GLU A 153 11.42 5.84 18.65
N ILE A 154 10.10 5.79 18.73
CA ILE A 154 9.25 6.95 18.49
C ILE A 154 9.43 7.82 19.73
N SER A 155 10.28 8.83 19.61
CA SER A 155 10.35 9.85 20.65
C SER A 155 8.97 10.48 20.79
N SER A 156 8.51 10.66 22.02
CA SER A 156 7.23 11.26 22.40
C SER A 156 7.05 12.72 21.94
N THR A 157 7.92 13.23 21.10
CA THR A 157 7.92 14.57 20.50
C THR A 157 7.63 14.58 18.99
N ASP A 158 7.26 13.42 18.38
CA ASP A 158 6.85 13.41 16.97
C ASP A 158 5.50 14.12 16.84
N VAL A 159 5.58 15.40 16.49
CA VAL A 159 4.44 16.27 16.17
C VAL A 159 3.59 15.58 15.11
N MET A 160 2.33 15.25 15.45
CA MET A 160 1.34 14.77 14.50
C MET A 160 1.26 15.78 13.36
N GLN A 161 1.75 15.41 12.17
CA GLN A 161 1.63 16.28 11.01
C GLN A 161 0.19 16.22 10.51
N ASN A 162 -0.47 17.37 10.54
CA ASN A 162 -1.77 17.55 9.90
C ASN A 162 -1.57 17.61 8.39
N PHE A 163 -2.13 16.65 7.66
CA PHE A 163 -2.14 16.67 6.20
C PHE A 163 -3.47 17.22 5.69
N ASN A 164 -3.38 18.27 4.90
CA ASN A 164 -4.51 18.77 4.13
C ASN A 164 -4.49 18.10 2.74
N ALA A 165 -5.42 17.20 2.48
CA ALA A 165 -5.47 16.52 1.19
C ALA A 165 -5.72 17.49 0.02
N ALA A 166 -6.39 18.62 0.24
CA ALA A 166 -6.63 19.59 -0.82
C ALA A 166 -5.33 20.14 -1.44
N SER A 167 -4.25 20.26 -0.65
CA SER A 167 -2.94 20.72 -1.14
C SER A 167 -2.07 19.62 -1.73
N ALA A 168 -2.46 18.34 -1.56
CA ALA A 168 -1.71 17.21 -2.10
C ALA A 168 -1.81 17.15 -3.63
N GLU A 169 -0.69 16.85 -4.29
CA GLU A 169 -0.61 16.61 -5.73
C GLU A 169 -0.48 15.13 -6.07
N CYS A 170 0.06 14.33 -5.14
CA CYS A 170 0.29 12.90 -5.30
C CYS A 170 -0.20 12.12 -4.09
N ILE A 171 -1.24 11.32 -4.24
CA ILE A 171 -1.82 10.50 -3.17
C ILE A 171 -1.72 9.03 -3.55
N PHE A 172 -1.29 8.19 -2.59
CA PHE A 172 -1.39 6.74 -2.71
C PHE A 172 -2.58 6.25 -1.88
N ILE A 173 -3.38 5.35 -2.44
CA ILE A 173 -4.51 4.71 -1.76
C ILE A 173 -4.32 3.21 -1.78
N VAL A 174 -4.16 2.61 -0.59
CA VAL A 174 -3.98 1.16 -0.43
C VAL A 174 -5.27 0.52 0.06
N GLY A 175 -5.82 -0.41 -0.71
CA GLY A 175 -7.13 -1.00 -0.41
C GLY A 175 -7.30 -2.42 -0.92
N HIS A 176 -8.56 -2.79 -1.15
CA HIS A 176 -9.01 -4.15 -1.42
C HIS A 176 -9.75 -4.26 -2.74
N ASN A 177 -9.65 -5.43 -3.40
CA ASN A 177 -10.56 -5.77 -4.49
C ASN A 177 -11.93 -6.19 -3.92
N PRO A 178 -13.02 -5.96 -4.69
CA PRO A 178 -13.02 -5.46 -6.08
C PRO A 178 -12.90 -3.93 -6.22
N ALA A 179 -13.11 -3.16 -5.16
CA ALA A 179 -13.21 -1.70 -5.23
C ALA A 179 -11.94 -1.05 -5.77
N ILE A 180 -10.74 -1.46 -5.30
CA ILE A 180 -9.48 -0.81 -5.67
C ILE A 180 -9.09 -1.06 -7.15
N GLY A 181 -9.43 -2.23 -7.70
CA GLY A 181 -9.26 -2.50 -9.13
C GLY A 181 -10.33 -1.81 -9.96
N GLY A 182 -11.58 -1.83 -9.49
CA GLY A 182 -12.72 -1.21 -10.17
C GLY A 182 -12.59 0.30 -10.30
N ILE A 183 -12.05 0.99 -9.28
CA ILE A 183 -11.87 2.47 -9.32
C ILE A 183 -10.88 2.87 -10.42
N CYS A 184 -9.88 2.03 -10.71
CA CYS A 184 -8.92 2.29 -11.78
C CYS A 184 -9.61 2.31 -13.15
N SER A 185 -10.59 1.42 -13.37
CA SER A 185 -11.41 1.41 -14.60
C SER A 185 -12.44 2.53 -14.62
N LEU A 186 -13.06 2.84 -13.47
CA LEU A 186 -14.09 3.88 -13.37
C LEU A 186 -13.53 5.28 -13.64
N LEU A 187 -12.40 5.62 -13.03
CA LEU A 187 -11.80 6.95 -13.15
C LEU A 187 -10.81 7.05 -14.30
N GLY A 188 -10.20 5.94 -14.73
CA GLY A 188 -9.21 5.90 -15.79
C GLY A 188 -9.82 5.85 -17.19
N GLU A 189 -9.02 6.25 -18.17
CA GLU A 189 -9.35 6.18 -19.60
C GLU A 189 -9.40 4.76 -20.17
N LYS A 190 -8.92 3.75 -19.41
CA LYS A 190 -8.79 2.34 -19.81
C LYS A 190 -9.31 1.41 -18.75
N GLU A 191 -9.88 0.29 -19.20
CA GLU A 191 -10.27 -0.80 -18.29
C GLU A 191 -9.07 -1.55 -17.72
N VAL A 192 -9.22 -2.03 -16.49
CA VAL A 192 -8.24 -2.82 -15.76
C VAL A 192 -8.86 -4.18 -15.40
N ASP A 193 -8.62 -5.20 -16.21
CA ASP A 193 -9.25 -6.52 -16.07
C ASP A 193 -8.79 -7.26 -14.81
N LYS A 194 -7.48 -7.34 -14.61
CA LYS A 194 -6.87 -8.09 -13.51
C LYS A 194 -6.03 -7.16 -12.64
N PHE A 195 -6.32 -7.21 -11.34
CA PHE A 195 -5.61 -6.41 -10.36
C PHE A 195 -5.19 -7.33 -9.19
N PRO A 196 -4.14 -8.19 -9.38
CA PRO A 196 -3.66 -9.11 -8.34
C PRO A 196 -3.11 -8.39 -7.13
N PRO A 197 -2.88 -9.05 -5.98
CA PRO A 197 -2.26 -8.44 -4.81
C PRO A 197 -0.94 -7.74 -5.16
N CYS A 198 -0.64 -6.61 -4.52
CA CYS A 198 0.52 -5.76 -4.79
C CYS A 198 0.55 -5.09 -6.18
N SER A 199 -0.57 -5.08 -6.92
CA SER A 199 -0.70 -4.27 -8.14
C SER A 199 -0.85 -2.79 -7.80
N ILE A 200 -0.34 -1.93 -8.69
CA ILE A 200 -0.48 -0.48 -8.63
C ILE A 200 -0.97 0.06 -9.97
N CYS A 201 -1.93 0.98 -9.91
CA CYS A 201 -2.41 1.77 -11.04
C CYS A 201 -2.30 3.26 -10.70
N GLY A 202 -1.58 4.02 -11.51
CA GLY A 202 -1.44 5.47 -11.39
C GLY A 202 -2.28 6.19 -12.40
N LEU A 203 -3.12 7.09 -11.93
CA LEU A 203 -3.96 7.97 -12.74
C LEU A 203 -3.56 9.42 -12.52
N GLU A 204 -3.45 10.17 -13.60
CA GLU A 204 -3.18 11.61 -13.61
C GLU A 204 -4.39 12.36 -14.13
N PHE A 205 -4.78 13.42 -13.43
CA PHE A 205 -5.96 14.23 -13.72
C PHE A 205 -5.55 15.69 -13.91
N ASP A 206 -5.98 16.30 -15.01
CA ASP A 206 -5.80 17.74 -15.26
C ASP A 206 -6.89 18.54 -14.56
N VAL A 207 -6.84 18.54 -13.23
CA VAL A 207 -7.81 19.21 -12.36
C VAL A 207 -7.09 19.89 -11.19
N HIS A 208 -7.69 20.95 -10.65
CA HIS A 208 -7.18 21.63 -9.46
C HIS A 208 -7.66 21.00 -8.16
N LYS A 209 -8.84 20.40 -8.15
CA LYS A 209 -9.48 19.77 -6.99
C LYS A 209 -9.82 18.33 -7.28
N PHE A 210 -9.79 17.49 -6.26
CA PHE A 210 -10.24 16.10 -6.36
C PHE A 210 -11.75 16.02 -6.62
N SER A 211 -12.54 17.01 -6.18
CA SER A 211 -13.98 17.12 -6.46
C SER A 211 -14.30 17.26 -7.95
N ASP A 212 -13.34 17.75 -8.74
CA ASP A 212 -13.53 17.96 -10.18
C ASP A 212 -13.25 16.68 -11.01
N ILE A 213 -12.79 15.59 -10.37
CA ILE A 213 -12.54 14.30 -11.03
C ILE A 213 -13.87 13.69 -11.46
N THR A 214 -13.99 13.43 -12.76
CA THR A 214 -15.11 12.72 -13.38
C THR A 214 -14.74 11.31 -13.79
N ASP A 215 -15.73 10.50 -14.11
CA ASP A 215 -15.50 9.16 -14.65
C ASP A 215 -14.71 9.24 -15.95
N HIS A 216 -13.79 8.31 -16.16
CA HIS A 216 -12.94 8.17 -17.34
C HIS A 216 -12.08 9.39 -17.70
N SER A 217 -11.89 10.34 -16.75
CA SER A 217 -11.06 11.55 -16.97
C SER A 217 -9.58 11.34 -16.64
N GLY A 218 -9.22 10.27 -15.96
CA GLY A 218 -7.85 9.98 -15.53
C GLY A 218 -7.01 9.36 -16.64
N LYS A 219 -5.90 9.99 -17.01
CA LYS A 219 -4.90 9.40 -17.87
C LYS A 219 -4.10 8.35 -17.10
N MET A 220 -4.06 7.13 -17.61
CA MET A 220 -3.27 6.07 -16.98
C MET A 220 -1.78 6.28 -17.24
N VAL A 221 -1.03 6.65 -16.20
CA VAL A 221 0.43 6.90 -16.25
C VAL A 221 1.24 5.71 -15.75
N MET A 222 0.62 4.78 -15.03
CA MET A 222 1.26 3.58 -14.53
C MET A 222 0.24 2.44 -14.39
N LEU A 223 0.64 1.24 -14.79
CA LEU A 223 -0.03 -0.01 -14.42
C LEU A 223 1.06 -1.09 -14.26
N GLN A 224 1.34 -1.46 -13.01
CA GLN A 224 2.30 -2.52 -12.69
C GLN A 224 1.61 -3.62 -11.91
N ARG A 225 1.90 -4.85 -12.29
CA ARG A 225 1.50 -6.08 -11.60
C ARG A 225 2.77 -6.78 -11.09
N PRO A 226 2.72 -7.52 -9.97
CA PRO A 226 3.88 -8.26 -9.46
C PRO A 226 4.33 -9.37 -10.43
#